data_285c706de46071bcc40c3c493f44505a
#
_entry.id   285c706de46071bcc40c3c493f44505a
#
_cell.length_a   1.000
_cell.length_b   1.000
_cell.length_c   1.000
_cell.angle_alpha   90.00
_cell.angle_beta   90.00
_cell.angle_gamma   90.00
#
_symmetry.space_group_name_H-M   'P 1'
#
loop_
_entity.id
_entity.type
_entity.pdbx_description
1 polymer ?
#
loop_
_entity_poly.entity_id
_entity_poly.type
_entity_poly.pdbx_seq_one_letter_code
_entity_poly.pdbx_strand_id
1 'polypeptide(L)'
;MTDEPLFRITRENLEAGTVARLVAERGDAATQLASDDELLASRRRIVPDDADCSDIWVFGYGSLIFNPIMDHVDRVRARIFGHHRRFCLWTRLGRGTPECPGLVLALDRGGSCTGVAYRLTPQNAITELDLLWRREMVTLS
;
A
#
# COMPACT_ATOMS: atom_id res chain seq x y z
N MET A 1 6.90 22.00 -21.28
CA MET A 1 6.23 20.90 -20.58
C MET A 1 7.30 19.86 -20.32
N THR A 2 7.90 19.90 -19.14
CA THR A 2 8.90 18.92 -18.72
C THR A 2 8.14 17.64 -18.38
N ASP A 3 8.32 16.66 -19.22
CA ASP A 3 7.88 15.28 -18.99
C ASP A 3 8.76 14.70 -17.87
N GLU A 4 8.48 15.07 -16.62
CA GLU A 4 9.09 14.37 -15.48
C GLU A 4 8.58 12.93 -15.55
N PRO A 5 9.47 11.93 -15.67
CA PRO A 5 9.05 10.56 -15.69
C PRO A 5 8.24 10.30 -14.42
N LEU A 6 6.99 9.85 -14.61
CA LEU A 6 6.12 9.43 -13.51
C LEU A 6 6.92 8.51 -12.59
N PHE A 7 7.15 8.96 -11.35
CA PHE A 7 7.90 8.18 -10.38
C PHE A 7 7.21 6.83 -10.18
N ARG A 8 7.88 5.78 -10.61
CA ARG A 8 7.38 4.42 -10.46
C ARG A 8 7.84 3.86 -9.12
N ILE A 9 6.89 3.44 -8.29
CA ILE A 9 7.20 2.72 -7.06
C ILE A 9 7.78 1.36 -7.44
N THR A 10 9.03 1.13 -7.06
CA THR A 10 9.74 -0.15 -7.22
C THR A 10 10.09 -0.72 -5.86
N ARG A 11 10.45 -2.01 -5.85
CA ARG A 11 10.92 -2.67 -4.64
C ARG A 11 12.16 -1.97 -4.05
N GLU A 12 13.13 -1.66 -4.89
CA GLU A 12 14.36 -0.98 -4.52
C GLU A 12 14.10 0.40 -3.92
N ASN A 13 13.16 1.14 -4.48
CA ASN A 13 12.76 2.46 -3.98
C ASN A 13 12.11 2.39 -2.60
N LEU A 14 11.33 1.36 -2.34
CA LEU A 14 10.71 1.14 -1.01
C LEU A 14 11.74 0.71 0.02
N GLU A 15 12.61 -0.23 -0.32
CA GLU A 15 13.69 -0.71 0.55
C GLU A 15 14.69 0.40 0.91
N ALA A 16 15.00 1.28 -0.04
CA ALA A 16 15.89 2.43 0.17
C ALA A 16 15.22 3.62 0.90
N GLY A 17 13.92 3.55 1.21
CA GLY A 17 13.18 4.65 1.82
C GLY A 17 12.95 5.85 0.90
N THR A 18 13.16 5.71 -0.40
CA THR A 18 13.01 6.79 -1.39
C THR A 18 11.58 7.31 -1.47
N VAL A 19 10.59 6.42 -1.35
CA VAL A 19 9.16 6.81 -1.36
C VAL A 19 8.84 7.71 -0.17
N ALA A 20 9.26 7.34 1.05
CA ALA A 20 9.04 8.15 2.24
C ALA A 20 9.70 9.53 2.14
N ARG A 21 10.93 9.59 1.60
CA ARG A 21 11.64 10.84 1.36
C ARG A 21 10.92 11.75 0.37
N LEU A 22 10.45 11.21 -0.75
CA LEU A 22 9.70 11.98 -1.74
C LEU A 22 8.36 12.49 -1.19
N VAL A 23 7.70 11.70 -0.36
CA VAL A 23 6.48 12.13 0.33
C VAL A 23 6.80 13.27 1.30
N ALA A 24 7.89 13.17 2.05
CA ALA A 24 8.34 14.25 2.95
C ALA A 24 8.65 15.56 2.20
N GLU A 25 9.29 15.47 1.04
CA GLU A 25 9.66 16.64 0.22
C GLU A 25 8.43 17.30 -0.45
N ARG A 26 7.43 16.54 -0.82
CA ARG A 26 6.23 17.00 -1.54
C ARG A 26 5.02 17.25 -0.64
N GLY A 27 5.05 16.75 0.58
CA GLY A 27 4.00 16.96 1.58
C GLY A 27 3.98 18.37 2.13
N ASP A 28 2.84 18.77 2.67
CA ASP A 28 2.71 20.01 3.44
C ASP A 28 3.05 19.77 4.93
N ALA A 29 3.00 20.85 5.73
CA ALA A 29 3.27 20.79 7.17
C ALA A 29 2.29 19.87 7.94
N ALA A 30 1.15 19.51 7.35
CA ALA A 30 0.17 18.60 7.94
C ALA A 30 0.44 17.13 7.56
N THR A 31 1.35 16.86 6.63
CA THR A 31 1.70 15.51 6.24
C THR A 31 2.61 14.88 7.30
N GLN A 32 2.07 13.91 8.02
CA GLN A 32 2.83 13.13 8.98
C GLN A 32 3.25 11.81 8.38
N LEU A 33 4.57 11.58 8.34
CA LEU A 33 5.12 10.29 7.93
C LEU A 33 5.10 9.31 9.09
N ALA A 34 4.73 8.06 8.80
CA ALA A 34 4.93 6.97 9.73
C ALA A 34 6.44 6.65 9.84
N SER A 35 6.95 6.55 11.05
CA SER A 35 8.29 6.06 11.30
C SER A 35 8.37 4.55 11.04
N ASP A 36 9.59 4.03 10.85
CA ASP A 36 9.78 2.59 10.67
C ASP A 36 9.25 1.80 11.88
N ASP A 37 9.42 2.32 13.11
CA ASP A 37 8.89 1.69 14.32
C ASP A 37 7.35 1.67 14.35
N GLU A 38 6.70 2.74 13.91
CA GLU A 38 5.23 2.81 13.80
C GLU A 38 4.69 1.87 12.75
N LEU A 39 5.35 1.77 11.59
CA LEU A 39 4.99 0.82 10.54
C LEU A 39 5.11 -0.62 11.05
N LEU A 40 6.23 -0.94 11.69
CA LEU A 40 6.48 -2.27 12.23
C LEU A 40 5.48 -2.63 13.34
N ALA A 41 5.20 -1.71 14.26
CA ALA A 41 4.20 -1.92 15.31
C ALA A 41 2.79 -2.13 14.71
N SER A 42 2.43 -1.37 13.68
CA SER A 42 1.15 -1.52 12.98
C SER A 42 1.03 -2.88 12.30
N ARG A 43 2.06 -3.31 11.57
CA ARG A 43 2.06 -4.64 10.93
C ARG A 43 1.97 -5.76 11.96
N ARG A 44 2.73 -5.70 13.05
CA ARG A 44 2.75 -6.70 14.12
C ARG A 44 1.39 -6.87 14.82
N ARG A 45 0.58 -5.81 14.89
CA ARG A 45 -0.79 -5.91 15.42
C ARG A 45 -1.70 -6.75 14.54
N ILE A 46 -1.47 -6.77 13.24
CA ILE A 46 -2.28 -7.52 12.27
C ILE A 46 -1.70 -8.91 12.03
N VAL A 47 -0.40 -8.96 11.80
CA VAL A 47 0.35 -10.20 11.57
C VAL A 47 1.58 -10.18 12.46
N PRO A 48 1.57 -10.85 13.62
CA PRO A 48 2.74 -10.97 14.50
C PRO A 48 3.94 -11.64 13.80
N ASP A 49 5.14 -11.43 14.32
CA ASP A 49 6.37 -12.00 13.74
C ASP A 49 6.41 -13.53 13.81
N ASP A 50 5.70 -14.12 14.76
CA ASP A 50 5.57 -15.57 14.96
C ASP A 50 4.31 -16.18 14.32
N ALA A 51 3.58 -15.41 13.51
CA ALA A 51 2.39 -15.90 12.81
C ALA A 51 2.73 -17.04 11.86
N ASP A 52 1.78 -17.97 11.71
CA ASP A 52 1.87 -18.97 10.66
C ASP A 52 1.69 -18.30 9.29
N CYS A 53 2.76 -18.26 8.53
CA CYS A 53 2.82 -17.62 7.21
C CYS A 53 2.56 -18.57 6.05
N SER A 54 2.08 -19.78 6.31
CA SER A 54 1.87 -20.81 5.27
C SER A 54 0.78 -20.43 4.27
N ASP A 55 -0.17 -19.57 4.66
CA ASP A 55 -1.33 -19.22 3.82
C ASP A 55 -1.78 -17.76 4.02
N ILE A 56 -0.86 -16.82 3.81
CA ILE A 56 -1.17 -15.39 3.86
C ILE A 56 -1.49 -14.88 2.46
N TRP A 57 -2.66 -14.29 2.31
CA TRP A 57 -3.13 -13.67 1.09
C TRP A 57 -3.26 -12.16 1.23
N VAL A 58 -2.83 -11.44 0.19
CA VAL A 58 -3.01 -10.00 0.07
C VAL A 58 -4.00 -9.72 -1.06
N PHE A 59 -5.06 -8.99 -0.75
CA PHE A 59 -6.08 -8.61 -1.72
C PHE A 59 -5.75 -7.25 -2.35
N GLY A 60 -5.62 -7.23 -3.67
CA GLY A 60 -5.43 -6.02 -4.46
C GLY A 60 -6.71 -5.64 -5.20
N TYR A 61 -7.12 -4.38 -5.07
CA TYR A 61 -8.30 -3.83 -5.75
C TYR A 61 -8.01 -2.65 -6.67
N GLY A 62 -6.80 -2.16 -6.69
CA GLY A 62 -6.36 -1.01 -7.45
C GLY A 62 -4.91 -1.16 -7.93
N SER A 63 -4.01 -0.29 -7.48
CA SER A 63 -2.62 -0.26 -7.93
C SER A 63 -1.85 -1.55 -7.68
N LEU A 64 -2.20 -2.32 -6.64
CA LEU A 64 -1.60 -3.63 -6.39
C LEU A 64 -1.90 -4.66 -7.49
N ILE A 65 -2.96 -4.50 -8.27
CA ILE A 65 -3.27 -5.37 -9.41
C ILE A 65 -2.20 -5.24 -10.50
N PHE A 66 -1.74 -4.01 -10.73
CA PHE A 66 -0.82 -3.68 -11.81
C PHE A 66 0.64 -3.68 -11.38
N ASN A 67 0.90 -3.46 -10.10
CA ASN A 67 2.24 -3.38 -9.53
C ASN A 67 2.23 -3.94 -8.10
N PRO A 68 2.17 -5.28 -7.94
CA PRO A 68 2.06 -5.90 -6.61
C PRO A 68 3.31 -5.74 -5.75
N ILE A 69 4.49 -5.63 -6.35
CA ILE A 69 5.81 -5.50 -5.70
C ILE A 69 6.22 -6.74 -4.89
N MET A 70 5.28 -7.36 -4.18
CA MET A 70 5.52 -8.48 -3.28
C MET A 70 5.84 -9.77 -4.06
N ASP A 71 6.78 -10.56 -3.55
CA ASP A 71 6.96 -11.94 -3.99
C ASP A 71 5.74 -12.78 -3.59
N HIS A 72 5.21 -13.50 -4.53
CA HIS A 72 4.04 -14.35 -4.33
C HIS A 72 4.16 -15.65 -5.12
N VAL A 73 3.51 -16.70 -4.60
CA VAL A 73 3.48 -18.02 -5.24
C VAL A 73 2.20 -18.28 -6.03
N ASP A 74 1.12 -17.60 -5.66
CA ASP A 74 -0.16 -17.68 -6.36
C ASP A 74 -0.73 -16.30 -6.61
N ARG A 75 -1.46 -16.18 -7.72
CA ARG A 75 -2.21 -14.99 -8.11
C ARG A 75 -3.55 -15.44 -8.67
N VAL A 76 -4.63 -15.12 -8.01
CA VAL A 76 -5.98 -15.54 -8.41
C VAL A 76 -6.94 -14.36 -8.41
N ARG A 77 -7.93 -14.43 -9.30
CA ARG A 77 -9.07 -13.51 -9.23
C ARG A 77 -9.88 -13.84 -7.98
N ALA A 78 -10.20 -12.84 -7.19
CA ALA A 78 -10.90 -13.01 -5.92
C ALA A 78 -11.97 -11.95 -5.74
N ARG A 79 -12.96 -12.25 -4.91
CA ARG A 79 -14.01 -11.31 -4.51
C ARG A 79 -14.11 -11.29 -3.00
N ILE A 80 -14.06 -10.10 -2.44
CA ILE A 80 -14.33 -9.89 -1.01
C ILE A 80 -15.76 -9.37 -0.83
N PHE A 81 -16.33 -9.63 0.32
CA PHE A 81 -17.66 -9.18 0.72
C PHE A 81 -17.58 -8.26 1.92
N GLY A 82 -18.56 -7.37 2.05
CA GLY A 82 -18.58 -6.38 3.12
C GLY A 82 -17.82 -5.09 2.83
N HIS A 83 -17.17 -5.00 1.68
CA HIS A 83 -16.47 -3.80 1.21
C HIS A 83 -16.61 -3.65 -0.29
N HIS A 84 -16.65 -2.41 -0.79
CA HIS A 84 -16.69 -2.08 -2.21
C HIS A 84 -15.71 -0.95 -2.54
N ARG A 85 -15.30 -0.87 -3.81
CA ARG A 85 -14.45 0.22 -4.29
C ARG A 85 -15.24 1.53 -4.39
N ARG A 86 -14.62 2.60 -3.92
CA ARG A 86 -15.16 3.94 -4.04
C ARG A 86 -14.04 4.98 -4.06
N PHE A 87 -14.20 6.05 -4.83
CA PHE A 87 -13.34 7.23 -4.72
C PHE A 87 -13.76 8.02 -3.48
N CYS A 88 -13.17 7.73 -2.34
CA CYS A 88 -13.61 8.25 -1.04
C CYS A 88 -12.48 8.78 -0.16
N LEU A 89 -11.23 8.64 -0.56
CA LEU A 89 -10.10 9.21 0.16
C LEU A 89 -9.56 10.44 -0.56
N TRP A 90 -9.50 11.56 0.15
CA TRP A 90 -8.80 12.73 -0.31
C TRP A 90 -7.30 12.55 -0.20
N THR A 91 -6.57 13.01 -1.21
CA THR A 91 -5.09 13.03 -1.19
C THR A 91 -4.56 14.36 -1.67
N ARG A 92 -3.49 14.81 -1.05
CA ARG A 92 -2.69 15.97 -1.45
C ARG A 92 -1.37 15.56 -2.10
N LEU A 93 -1.17 14.25 -2.24
CA LEU A 93 0.06 13.65 -2.77
C LEU A 93 -0.27 12.73 -3.95
N GLY A 94 0.60 12.71 -4.94
CA GLY A 94 0.49 11.84 -6.08
C GLY A 94 -0.64 12.20 -7.04
N ARG A 95 -1.88 12.00 -6.66
CA ARG A 95 -3.10 12.32 -7.45
C ARG A 95 -3.75 13.64 -7.06
N GLY A 96 -3.04 14.50 -6.35
CA GLY A 96 -3.48 15.81 -5.95
C GLY A 96 -2.33 16.65 -5.41
N THR A 97 -2.62 17.91 -5.12
CA THR A 97 -1.69 18.84 -4.46
C THR A 97 -2.35 19.42 -3.22
N PRO A 98 -1.59 20.10 -2.32
CA PRO A 98 -2.20 20.80 -1.18
C PRO A 98 -3.27 21.81 -1.60
N GLU A 99 -3.08 22.49 -2.74
CA GLU A 99 -3.98 23.51 -3.29
C GLU A 99 -5.19 22.90 -4.02
N CYS A 100 -5.00 21.71 -4.60
CA CYS A 100 -6.02 21.00 -5.35
C CYS A 100 -6.00 19.50 -5.00
N PRO A 101 -6.59 19.10 -3.85
CA PRO A 101 -6.64 17.71 -3.45
C PRO A 101 -7.40 16.84 -4.46
N GLY A 102 -6.87 15.64 -4.69
CA GLY A 102 -7.50 14.63 -5.54
C GLY A 102 -8.25 13.57 -4.72
N LEU A 103 -9.01 12.73 -5.41
CA LEU A 103 -9.66 11.55 -4.82
C LEU A 103 -8.91 10.27 -5.19
N VAL A 104 -8.74 9.41 -4.21
CA VAL A 104 -8.13 8.09 -4.37
C VAL A 104 -9.17 7.00 -4.12
N LEU A 105 -9.05 5.94 -4.92
CA LEU A 105 -9.84 4.74 -4.78
C LEU A 105 -9.49 4.01 -3.47
N ALA A 106 -10.51 3.70 -2.69
CA ALA A 106 -10.37 2.94 -1.44
C ALA A 106 -11.52 1.94 -1.29
N LEU A 107 -11.46 1.15 -0.25
CA LEU A 107 -12.55 0.25 0.14
C LEU A 107 -13.43 0.93 1.18
N ASP A 108 -14.72 1.02 0.87
CA ASP A 108 -15.74 1.50 1.79
C ASP A 108 -16.63 0.34 2.23
N ARG A 109 -17.27 0.48 3.38
CA ARG A 109 -18.10 -0.58 3.98
C ARG A 109 -19.34 -0.87 3.13
N GLY A 110 -19.70 -2.14 3.07
CA GLY A 110 -20.87 -2.64 2.36
C GLY A 110 -20.55 -3.16 0.96
N GLY A 111 -21.46 -3.96 0.41
CA GLY A 111 -21.32 -4.52 -0.93
C GLY A 111 -20.23 -5.56 -1.09
N SER A 112 -19.57 -5.53 -2.22
CA SER A 112 -18.47 -6.46 -2.55
C SER A 112 -17.48 -5.82 -3.52
N CYS A 113 -16.29 -6.40 -3.62
CA CYS A 113 -15.26 -5.97 -4.54
C CYS A 113 -14.57 -7.17 -5.16
N THR A 114 -14.47 -7.17 -6.48
CA THR A 114 -13.66 -8.14 -7.23
C THR A 114 -12.29 -7.54 -7.51
N GLY A 115 -11.24 -8.31 -7.25
CA GLY A 115 -9.86 -7.92 -7.48
C GLY A 115 -8.98 -9.13 -7.67
N VAL A 116 -7.76 -9.04 -7.19
CA VAL A 116 -6.77 -10.11 -7.26
C VAL A 116 -6.24 -10.41 -5.88
N ALA A 117 -6.14 -11.69 -5.53
CA ALA A 117 -5.49 -12.14 -4.32
C ALA A 117 -4.12 -12.75 -4.66
N TYR A 118 -3.11 -12.36 -3.90
CA TYR A 118 -1.73 -12.85 -4.01
C TYR A 118 -1.39 -13.65 -2.76
N ARG A 119 -1.02 -14.92 -2.93
CA ARG A 119 -0.49 -15.70 -1.82
C ARG A 119 1.01 -15.44 -1.69
N LEU A 120 1.41 -14.94 -0.54
CA LEU A 120 2.82 -14.62 -0.29
C LEU A 120 3.64 -15.90 -0.16
N THR A 121 4.90 -15.82 -0.59
CA THR A 121 5.88 -16.87 -0.39
C THR A 121 6.10 -17.06 1.11
N PRO A 122 5.80 -18.24 1.70
CA PRO A 122 5.79 -18.40 3.16
C PRO A 122 7.10 -18.03 3.85
N GLN A 123 8.25 -18.31 3.22
CA GLN A 123 9.57 -18.11 3.79
C GLN A 123 9.93 -16.64 4.01
N ASN A 124 9.35 -15.73 3.23
CA ASN A 124 9.62 -14.29 3.29
C ASN A 124 8.35 -13.43 3.43
N ALA A 125 7.24 -14.05 3.83
CA ALA A 125 5.96 -13.35 3.96
C ALA A 125 6.03 -12.13 4.90
N ILE A 126 6.69 -12.23 6.03
CA ILE A 126 6.86 -11.11 6.98
C ILE A 126 7.64 -9.96 6.33
N THR A 127 8.73 -10.24 5.65
CA THR A 127 9.52 -9.24 4.92
C THR A 127 8.69 -8.55 3.83
N GLU A 128 7.90 -9.32 3.09
CA GLU A 128 7.02 -8.80 2.05
C GLU A 128 5.89 -7.94 2.63
N LEU A 129 5.35 -8.31 3.77
CA LEU A 129 4.35 -7.50 4.48
C LEU A 129 4.95 -6.18 4.99
N ASP A 130 6.17 -6.20 5.51
CA ASP A 130 6.84 -4.96 5.92
C ASP A 130 7.05 -4.01 4.74
N LEU A 131 7.38 -4.54 3.57
CA LEU A 131 7.48 -3.78 2.32
C LEU A 131 6.13 -3.20 1.90
N LEU A 132 5.06 -3.98 1.99
CA LEU A 132 3.69 -3.54 1.71
C LEU A 132 3.27 -2.40 2.63
N TRP A 133 3.60 -2.49 3.94
CA TRP A 133 3.31 -1.41 4.89
C TRP A 133 4.03 -0.11 4.55
N ARG A 134 5.28 -0.17 4.13
CA ARG A 134 6.02 1.01 3.65
C ARG A 134 5.36 1.67 2.43
N ARG A 135 4.73 0.89 1.58
CA ARG A 135 4.02 1.40 0.41
C ARG A 135 2.65 2.01 0.76
N GLU A 136 1.86 1.30 1.54
CA GLU A 136 0.44 1.63 1.75
C GLU A 136 0.22 2.54 2.96
N MET A 137 1.10 2.47 3.96
CA MET A 137 0.95 3.16 5.24
C MET A 137 2.02 4.23 5.44
N VAL A 138 2.53 4.80 4.37
CA VAL A 138 3.62 5.79 4.42
C VAL A 138 3.26 7.07 5.16
N THR A 139 2.00 7.43 5.21
CA THR A 139 1.50 8.57 6.00
C THR A 139 0.60 8.11 7.12
N LEU A 140 0.69 8.81 8.26
CA LEU A 140 -0.30 8.69 9.33
C LEU A 140 -1.55 9.46 8.91
N SER A 141 -2.69 8.79 8.84
CA SER A 141 -4.00 9.38 8.54
C SER A 141 -4.91 9.29 9.75
#